data_f7926cd776d565b2f24e63da46a84725
#
_entry.id   f7926cd776d565b2f24e63da46a84725
#
_cell.length_a   1.000
_cell.length_b   1.000
_cell.length_c   1.000
_cell.angle_alpha   90.00
_cell.angle_beta   90.00
_cell.angle_gamma   90.00
#
_symmetry.space_group_name_H-M   'P 1'
#
loop_
_entity.id
_entity.type
_entity.pdbx_description
1 polymer ?
#
loop_
_entity_poly.entity_id
_entity_poly.type
_entity_poly.pdbx_seq_one_letter_code
_entity_poly.pdbx_strand_id
1 'polypeptide(L)'
;RLVMPPFPEDRFVAAVKEVVSANAAWVPPFGTGATLYVRPFMIGTGNTVGVKPSPTYEFRIMVTPVGAYYSNGVAPVALTVSPYDRAAPHGTGNIKAGLNYAMSLYPTTWAHEQGFADSMYLDSGSRTYVEESSGANFLFVDKEGTLVIPQSYTDSILPSITRRSLATVAKDLLGMKVVERPVRFDELDQFVECGMCGTAAVISPVGKVVDGQKEIVFGAGMEAVGPVM
;
A
#
# COMPACT_ATOMS: atom_id res chain seq x y z
N ARG A 1 0.44 -16.31 -12.30
CA ARG A 1 0.45 -17.03 -11.00
C ARG A 1 -0.96 -17.41 -10.55
N LEU A 2 -1.96 -16.55 -10.70
CA LEU A 2 -3.35 -16.85 -10.33
C LEU A 2 -4.11 -17.65 -11.40
N VAL A 3 -3.52 -17.85 -12.57
CA VAL A 3 -4.10 -18.57 -13.73
C VAL A 3 -5.47 -17.99 -14.13
N MET A 4 -5.66 -16.68 -13.95
CA MET A 4 -6.84 -15.94 -14.39
C MET A 4 -6.60 -15.38 -15.80
N PRO A 5 -7.61 -15.29 -16.65
CA PRO A 5 -7.46 -14.69 -17.97
C PRO A 5 -7.20 -13.18 -17.86
N PRO A 6 -6.43 -12.56 -18.76
CA PRO A 6 -6.31 -11.12 -18.83
C PRO A 6 -7.65 -10.50 -19.23
N PHE A 7 -8.00 -9.37 -18.58
CA PHE A 7 -9.15 -8.57 -19.03
C PHE A 7 -8.64 -7.51 -20.03
N PRO A 8 -9.26 -7.35 -21.22
CA PRO A 8 -8.79 -6.40 -22.23
C PRO A 8 -8.79 -4.96 -21.71
N GLU A 9 -7.69 -4.23 -21.97
CA GLU A 9 -7.49 -2.88 -21.43
C GLU A 9 -8.52 -1.87 -21.93
N ASP A 10 -8.85 -1.91 -23.23
CA ASP A 10 -9.87 -1.06 -23.85
C ASP A 10 -11.25 -1.28 -23.22
N ARG A 11 -11.61 -2.53 -22.96
CA ARG A 11 -12.85 -2.90 -22.26
C ARG A 11 -12.85 -2.47 -20.80
N PHE A 12 -11.68 -2.57 -20.14
CA PHE A 12 -11.52 -2.09 -18.76
C PHE A 12 -11.80 -0.58 -18.65
N VAL A 13 -11.16 0.20 -19.51
CA VAL A 13 -11.34 1.66 -19.54
C VAL A 13 -12.79 2.04 -19.89
N ALA A 14 -13.40 1.37 -20.88
CA ALA A 14 -14.80 1.59 -21.24
C ALA A 14 -15.74 1.29 -20.06
N ALA A 15 -15.58 0.15 -19.40
CA ALA A 15 -16.40 -0.26 -18.25
C ALA A 15 -16.28 0.71 -17.07
N VAL A 16 -15.06 1.22 -16.79
CA VAL A 16 -14.87 2.24 -15.74
C VAL A 16 -15.62 3.52 -16.10
N LYS A 17 -15.51 4.00 -17.33
CA LYS A 17 -16.24 5.20 -17.77
C LYS A 17 -17.75 5.03 -17.68
N GLU A 18 -18.25 3.89 -18.08
CA GLU A 18 -19.68 3.57 -18.06
C GLU A 18 -20.24 3.53 -16.63
N VAL A 19 -19.57 2.82 -15.72
CA VAL A 19 -20.03 2.72 -14.31
C VAL A 19 -19.97 4.07 -13.60
N VAL A 20 -18.94 4.90 -13.84
CA VAL A 20 -18.87 6.25 -13.26
C VAL A 20 -19.97 7.14 -13.83
N SER A 21 -20.22 7.10 -15.15
CA SER A 21 -21.28 7.87 -15.79
C SER A 21 -22.67 7.49 -15.27
N ALA A 22 -22.94 6.18 -15.12
CA ALA A 22 -24.18 5.67 -14.57
C ALA A 22 -24.41 6.08 -13.10
N ASN A 23 -23.36 6.40 -12.39
CA ASN A 23 -23.38 6.82 -10.98
C ASN A 23 -22.96 8.28 -10.78
N ALA A 24 -23.09 9.13 -11.80
CA ALA A 24 -22.64 10.52 -11.75
C ALA A 24 -23.25 11.32 -10.59
N ALA A 25 -24.51 11.05 -10.23
CA ALA A 25 -25.21 11.67 -9.10
C ALA A 25 -24.58 11.34 -7.72
N TRP A 26 -23.77 10.29 -7.64
CA TRP A 26 -23.07 9.85 -6.42
C TRP A 26 -21.60 10.33 -6.35
N VAL A 27 -21.12 11.02 -7.39
CA VAL A 27 -19.79 11.62 -7.37
C VAL A 27 -19.82 12.81 -6.41
N PRO A 28 -19.01 12.78 -5.33
CA PRO A 28 -18.99 13.89 -4.38
C PRO A 28 -18.58 15.20 -5.03
N PRO A 29 -19.13 16.34 -4.60
CA PRO A 29 -18.75 17.66 -5.13
C PRO A 29 -17.27 17.97 -4.90
N PHE A 30 -16.65 18.66 -5.86
CA PHE A 30 -15.30 19.16 -5.72
C PHE A 30 -15.15 20.07 -4.48
N GLY A 31 -14.04 19.96 -3.76
CA GLY A 31 -13.76 20.75 -2.55
C GLY A 31 -14.28 20.14 -1.24
N THR A 32 -15.07 19.07 -1.28
CA THR A 32 -15.52 18.39 -0.05
C THR A 32 -14.47 17.45 0.57
N GLY A 33 -13.38 17.17 -0.15
CA GLY A 33 -12.39 16.16 0.21
C GLY A 33 -12.88 14.70 0.02
N ALA A 34 -14.17 14.51 -0.27
CA ALA A 34 -14.74 13.21 -0.59
C ALA A 34 -14.52 12.85 -2.07
N THR A 35 -14.50 11.54 -2.37
CA THR A 35 -14.27 11.02 -3.72
C THR A 35 -15.20 9.84 -4.02
N LEU A 36 -15.37 9.51 -5.30
CA LEU A 36 -15.98 8.24 -5.70
C LEU A 36 -14.87 7.18 -5.80
N TYR A 37 -14.90 6.21 -4.90
CA TYR A 37 -13.99 5.08 -4.94
C TYR A 37 -14.45 4.07 -5.99
N VAL A 38 -13.57 3.69 -6.89
CA VAL A 38 -13.82 2.71 -7.96
C VAL A 38 -13.00 1.46 -7.69
N ARG A 39 -13.69 0.32 -7.51
CA ARG A 39 -13.06 -0.98 -7.22
C ARG A 39 -13.35 -2.00 -8.33
N PRO A 40 -12.49 -2.12 -9.33
CA PRO A 40 -12.55 -3.25 -10.25
C PRO A 40 -11.98 -4.52 -9.58
N PHE A 41 -12.61 -5.66 -9.84
CA PHE A 41 -12.11 -6.96 -9.37
C PHE A 41 -12.57 -8.10 -10.28
N MET A 42 -11.84 -9.20 -10.25
CA MET A 42 -12.17 -10.41 -10.98
C MET A 42 -12.22 -11.59 -10.03
N ILE A 43 -13.23 -12.43 -10.17
CA ILE A 43 -13.43 -13.64 -9.38
C ILE A 43 -13.70 -14.85 -10.27
N GLY A 44 -13.29 -16.04 -9.81
CA GLY A 44 -13.71 -17.30 -10.40
C GLY A 44 -15.11 -17.66 -9.94
N THR A 45 -15.99 -18.03 -10.89
CA THR A 45 -17.42 -18.32 -10.62
C THR A 45 -17.85 -19.73 -11.05
N GLY A 46 -16.91 -20.54 -11.53
CA GLY A 46 -17.21 -21.90 -11.99
C GLY A 46 -17.41 -22.88 -10.85
N ASN A 47 -18.26 -23.89 -11.10
CA ASN A 47 -18.51 -24.99 -10.17
C ASN A 47 -17.28 -25.89 -10.07
N THR A 48 -16.48 -25.73 -9.01
CA THR A 48 -15.29 -26.55 -8.80
C THR A 48 -15.05 -26.77 -7.29
N VAL A 49 -14.75 -28.01 -6.92
CA VAL A 49 -14.44 -28.40 -5.54
C VAL A 49 -12.94 -28.58 -5.33
N GLY A 50 -12.23 -29.00 -6.35
CA GLY A 50 -10.79 -29.25 -6.26
C GLY A 50 -9.94 -27.97 -6.40
N VAL A 51 -8.66 -28.04 -5.99
CA VAL A 51 -7.68 -26.99 -6.20
C VAL A 51 -7.25 -26.96 -7.67
N LYS A 52 -7.95 -26.18 -8.47
CA LYS A 52 -7.70 -25.96 -9.90
C LYS A 52 -8.22 -24.60 -10.34
N PRO A 53 -7.75 -24.06 -11.49
CA PRO A 53 -8.32 -22.84 -12.07
C PRO A 53 -9.82 -22.96 -12.28
N SER A 54 -10.55 -21.87 -12.06
CA SER A 54 -11.99 -21.83 -12.35
C SER A 54 -12.23 -21.94 -13.85
N PRO A 55 -13.26 -22.66 -14.32
CA PRO A 55 -13.61 -22.71 -15.74
C PRO A 55 -14.26 -21.41 -16.25
N THR A 56 -14.79 -20.58 -15.35
CA THR A 56 -15.43 -19.30 -15.68
C THR A 56 -15.02 -18.20 -14.70
N TYR A 57 -14.99 -16.96 -15.17
CA TYR A 57 -14.62 -15.81 -14.38
C TYR A 57 -15.60 -14.66 -14.62
N GLU A 58 -15.78 -13.83 -13.62
CA GLU A 58 -16.52 -12.57 -13.74
C GLU A 58 -15.62 -11.39 -13.42
N PHE A 59 -15.64 -10.37 -14.28
CA PHE A 59 -15.09 -9.05 -14.01
C PHE A 59 -16.20 -8.14 -13.53
N ARG A 60 -16.00 -7.48 -12.39
CA ARG A 60 -16.96 -6.57 -11.76
C ARG A 60 -16.31 -5.26 -11.40
N ILE A 61 -17.10 -4.18 -11.42
CA ILE A 61 -16.69 -2.88 -10.89
C ILE A 61 -17.72 -2.44 -9.88
N MET A 62 -17.28 -2.15 -8.67
CA MET A 62 -18.07 -1.55 -7.60
C MET A 62 -17.63 -0.10 -7.44
N VAL A 63 -18.59 0.82 -7.23
CA VAL A 63 -18.31 2.22 -6.88
C VAL A 63 -19.01 2.58 -5.59
N THR A 64 -18.38 3.46 -4.79
CA THR A 64 -18.96 3.99 -3.56
C THR A 64 -18.38 5.37 -3.24
N PRO A 65 -19.22 6.34 -2.80
CA PRO A 65 -18.69 7.58 -2.23
C PRO A 65 -17.91 7.27 -0.95
N VAL A 66 -16.75 7.91 -0.79
CA VAL A 66 -15.93 7.83 0.42
C VAL A 66 -15.59 9.21 0.90
N GLY A 67 -15.61 9.43 2.22
CA GLY A 67 -15.19 10.68 2.84
C GLY A 67 -13.69 10.96 2.70
N ALA A 68 -13.26 12.12 3.15
CA ALA A 68 -11.84 12.44 3.24
C ALA A 68 -11.15 11.39 4.13
N TYR A 69 -10.02 10.86 3.66
CA TYR A 69 -9.27 9.85 4.40
C TYR A 69 -8.78 10.39 5.75
N TYR A 70 -8.36 11.64 5.77
CA TYR A 70 -7.96 12.35 6.97
C TYR A 70 -9.02 13.39 7.34
N SER A 71 -10.02 13.01 8.13
CA SER A 71 -11.09 13.92 8.58
C SER A 71 -10.58 15.06 9.49
N ASN A 72 -9.48 14.82 10.22
CA ASN A 72 -8.88 15.75 11.18
C ASN A 72 -7.50 16.28 10.74
N GLY A 73 -7.20 16.22 9.43
CA GLY A 73 -5.88 16.55 8.90
C GLY A 73 -4.90 15.38 8.93
N VAL A 74 -3.75 15.57 8.27
CA VAL A 74 -2.69 14.56 8.19
C VAL A 74 -1.91 14.57 9.49
N ALA A 75 -1.80 13.40 10.15
CA ALA A 75 -1.02 13.22 11.37
C ALA A 75 -0.11 11.98 11.24
N PRO A 76 1.06 11.99 11.90
CA PRO A 76 1.94 10.82 11.90
C PRO A 76 1.28 9.63 12.60
N VAL A 77 1.54 8.43 12.08
CA VAL A 77 1.07 7.18 12.69
C VAL A 77 2.23 6.38 13.27
N ALA A 78 1.93 5.56 14.28
CA ALA A 78 2.86 4.59 14.83
C ALA A 78 2.58 3.20 14.26
N LEU A 79 3.64 2.49 13.90
CA LEU A 79 3.58 1.12 13.39
C LEU A 79 4.32 0.17 14.33
N THR A 80 3.93 -1.10 14.30
CA THR A 80 4.72 -2.18 14.90
C THR A 80 5.31 -3.07 13.82
N VAL A 81 6.41 -3.77 14.11
CA VAL A 81 6.95 -4.80 13.20
C VAL A 81 6.11 -6.07 13.38
N SER A 82 5.54 -6.57 12.27
CA SER A 82 4.75 -7.80 12.30
C SER A 82 5.64 -9.01 12.62
N PRO A 83 5.26 -9.87 13.57
CA PRO A 83 5.91 -11.17 13.75
C PRO A 83 5.49 -12.20 12.66
N TYR A 84 4.50 -11.84 11.83
CA TYR A 84 3.94 -12.68 10.77
C TYR A 84 4.43 -12.21 9.41
N ASP A 85 4.40 -13.11 8.43
CA ASP A 85 4.72 -12.81 7.04
C ASP A 85 3.49 -12.32 6.28
N ARG A 86 3.70 -11.38 5.34
CA ARG A 86 2.65 -10.91 4.44
C ARG A 86 2.52 -11.78 3.19
N ALA A 87 3.65 -12.18 2.63
CA ALA A 87 3.72 -12.96 1.40
C ALA A 87 4.95 -13.86 1.37
N ALA A 88 4.82 -15.01 0.73
CA ALA A 88 5.95 -15.91 0.50
C ALA A 88 6.92 -15.34 -0.55
N PRO A 89 8.22 -15.65 -0.46
CA PRO A 89 9.19 -15.37 -1.53
C PRO A 89 8.71 -15.97 -2.85
N HIS A 90 8.81 -15.19 -3.95
CA HIS A 90 8.33 -15.58 -5.28
C HIS A 90 6.86 -16.04 -5.33
N GLY A 91 6.08 -15.69 -4.32
CA GLY A 91 4.65 -15.98 -4.18
C GLY A 91 3.78 -15.01 -4.97
N THR A 92 2.75 -14.48 -4.35
CA THR A 92 1.76 -13.60 -4.96
C THR A 92 1.79 -12.17 -4.43
N GLY A 93 2.80 -11.80 -3.63
CA GLY A 93 2.88 -10.50 -2.97
C GLY A 93 2.86 -9.32 -3.94
N ASN A 94 3.47 -9.47 -5.12
CA ASN A 94 3.47 -8.47 -6.20
C ASN A 94 2.18 -8.44 -7.03
N ILE A 95 1.18 -9.25 -6.69
CA ILE A 95 -0.13 -9.30 -7.36
C ILE A 95 -1.19 -8.76 -6.40
N LYS A 96 -2.11 -7.91 -6.90
CA LYS A 96 -3.22 -7.39 -6.09
C LYS A 96 -4.29 -8.48 -5.89
N ALA A 97 -3.94 -9.51 -5.11
CA ALA A 97 -4.75 -10.69 -4.87
C ALA A 97 -5.34 -10.69 -3.46
N GLY A 98 -6.61 -11.08 -3.32
CA GLY A 98 -7.32 -11.09 -2.04
C GLY A 98 -6.64 -11.92 -0.95
N LEU A 99 -5.93 -12.98 -1.34
CA LEU A 99 -5.21 -13.82 -0.39
C LEU A 99 -4.09 -13.08 0.37
N ASN A 100 -3.40 -12.10 -0.26
CA ASN A 100 -2.39 -11.29 0.42
C ASN A 100 -3.01 -10.41 1.52
N TYR A 101 -4.23 -9.92 1.29
CA TYR A 101 -4.96 -9.13 2.28
C TYR A 101 -5.54 -10.01 3.38
N ALA A 102 -6.00 -11.21 3.05
CA ALA A 102 -6.44 -12.18 4.06
C ALA A 102 -5.31 -12.53 5.04
N MET A 103 -4.07 -12.68 4.56
CA MET A 103 -2.89 -12.89 5.40
C MET A 103 -2.61 -11.73 6.36
N SER A 104 -3.01 -10.51 5.99
CA SER A 104 -2.78 -9.31 6.81
C SER A 104 -3.88 -9.05 7.85
N LEU A 105 -5.03 -9.72 7.80
CA LEU A 105 -6.16 -9.43 8.70
C LEU A 105 -5.80 -9.62 10.18
N TYR A 106 -5.23 -10.77 10.53
CA TYR A 106 -4.85 -11.06 11.91
C TYR A 106 -3.71 -10.15 12.40
N PRO A 107 -2.60 -9.96 11.68
CA PRO A 107 -1.55 -9.02 12.08
C PRO A 107 -2.01 -7.59 12.25
N THR A 108 -2.92 -7.11 11.38
CA THR A 108 -3.49 -5.76 11.49
C THR A 108 -4.36 -5.63 12.74
N THR A 109 -5.22 -6.62 13.02
CA THR A 109 -6.04 -6.63 14.25
C THR A 109 -5.14 -6.64 15.48
N TRP A 110 -4.12 -7.50 15.50
CA TRP A 110 -3.14 -7.59 16.57
C TRP A 110 -2.38 -6.25 16.79
N ALA A 111 -2.01 -5.55 15.72
CA ALA A 111 -1.38 -4.23 15.82
C ALA A 111 -2.33 -3.18 16.41
N HIS A 112 -3.58 -3.15 15.96
CA HIS A 112 -4.60 -2.24 16.45
C HIS A 112 -4.91 -2.44 17.94
N GLU A 113 -4.98 -3.68 18.41
CA GLU A 113 -5.19 -4.02 19.82
C GLU A 113 -4.05 -3.50 20.72
N GLN A 114 -2.86 -3.27 20.16
CA GLN A 114 -1.72 -2.67 20.83
C GLN A 114 -1.59 -1.16 20.64
N GLY A 115 -2.55 -0.53 19.94
CA GLY A 115 -2.58 0.92 19.72
C GLY A 115 -1.77 1.39 18.52
N PHE A 116 -1.31 0.49 17.64
CA PHE A 116 -0.63 0.84 16.39
C PHE A 116 -1.62 0.97 15.25
N ALA A 117 -1.30 1.83 14.27
CA ALA A 117 -2.14 2.04 13.09
C ALA A 117 -2.08 0.88 12.09
N ASP A 118 -0.94 0.21 11.97
CA ASP A 118 -0.70 -0.91 11.05
C ASP A 118 0.61 -1.63 11.45
N SER A 119 0.98 -2.64 10.68
CA SER A 119 2.23 -3.37 10.81
C SER A 119 3.18 -3.10 9.65
N MET A 120 4.47 -2.99 9.95
CA MET A 120 5.55 -3.10 8.98
C MET A 120 5.92 -4.56 8.81
N TYR A 121 5.90 -5.07 7.59
CA TYR A 121 6.35 -6.43 7.28
C TYR A 121 7.78 -6.43 6.80
N LEU A 122 8.53 -7.43 7.25
CA LEU A 122 9.86 -7.74 6.75
C LEU A 122 9.78 -8.93 5.79
N ASP A 123 10.81 -9.06 4.95
CA ASP A 123 10.89 -10.19 4.03
C ASP A 123 10.81 -11.53 4.77
N SER A 124 9.98 -12.43 4.27
CA SER A 124 9.71 -13.73 4.89
C SER A 124 10.88 -14.73 4.78
N GLY A 125 11.88 -14.43 3.95
CA GLY A 125 13.06 -15.30 3.81
C GLY A 125 14.12 -15.08 4.87
N SER A 126 14.44 -13.82 5.18
CA SER A 126 15.53 -13.47 6.11
C SER A 126 15.12 -12.55 7.25
N ARG A 127 13.97 -11.94 7.18
CA ARG A 127 13.49 -10.88 8.09
C ARG A 127 14.48 -9.72 8.24
N THR A 128 15.20 -9.45 7.16
CA THR A 128 16.24 -8.42 7.12
C THR A 128 15.76 -7.15 6.42
N TYR A 129 14.93 -7.29 5.40
CA TYR A 129 14.54 -6.19 4.53
C TYR A 129 13.08 -5.77 4.77
N VAL A 130 12.86 -4.46 4.76
CA VAL A 130 11.52 -3.88 4.81
C VAL A 130 10.81 -4.16 3.50
N GLU A 131 9.58 -4.64 3.57
CA GLU A 131 8.73 -4.84 2.41
C GLU A 131 7.62 -3.78 2.34
N GLU A 132 6.45 -4.06 2.87
CA GLU A 132 5.33 -3.12 2.85
C GLU A 132 4.47 -3.25 4.13
N SER A 133 3.48 -2.41 4.29
CA SER A 133 2.46 -2.56 5.33
C SER A 133 1.34 -3.51 4.85
N SER A 134 0.29 -3.65 5.62
CA SER A 134 -0.87 -4.48 5.24
C SER A 134 -1.48 -4.11 3.90
N GLY A 135 -1.48 -2.82 3.55
CA GLY A 135 -2.14 -2.32 2.34
C GLY A 135 -1.43 -1.16 1.63
N ALA A 136 -0.21 -0.79 2.03
CA ALA A 136 0.51 0.35 1.49
C ALA A 136 2.02 0.09 1.38
N ASN A 137 2.66 0.74 0.42
CA ASN A 137 4.11 0.68 0.23
C ASN A 137 4.82 1.71 1.10
N PHE A 138 6.05 1.44 1.50
CA PHE A 138 6.88 2.40 2.23
C PHE A 138 7.65 3.35 1.31
N LEU A 139 7.88 4.55 1.82
CA LEU A 139 8.75 5.58 1.29
C LEU A 139 9.62 6.08 2.45
N PHE A 140 10.91 6.31 2.19
CA PHE A 140 11.84 6.87 3.18
C PHE A 140 12.55 8.07 2.61
N VAL A 141 12.90 9.04 3.45
CA VAL A 141 13.79 10.16 3.08
C VAL A 141 15.03 10.10 3.95
N ASP A 142 16.21 10.10 3.32
CA ASP A 142 17.48 10.14 4.03
C ASP A 142 17.91 11.58 4.41
N LYS A 143 19.02 11.71 5.11
CA LYS A 143 19.55 13.01 5.57
C LYS A 143 20.02 13.92 4.43
N GLU A 144 20.30 13.34 3.28
CA GLU A 144 20.68 14.05 2.05
C GLU A 144 19.47 14.47 1.21
N GLY A 145 18.24 14.16 1.67
CA GLY A 145 17.00 14.47 0.97
C GLY A 145 16.72 13.51 -0.20
N THR A 146 17.33 12.32 -0.22
CA THR A 146 17.05 11.29 -1.22
C THR A 146 15.77 10.56 -0.83
N LEU A 147 14.83 10.42 -1.77
CA LEU A 147 13.69 9.52 -1.62
C LEU A 147 14.15 8.08 -1.89
N VAL A 148 14.09 7.24 -0.88
CA VAL A 148 14.45 5.82 -0.96
C VAL A 148 13.18 4.97 -0.90
N ILE A 149 13.01 4.12 -1.90
CA ILE A 149 11.82 3.27 -2.07
C ILE A 149 12.24 1.80 -1.95
N PRO A 150 11.66 1.05 -1.00
CA PRO A 150 11.97 -0.37 -0.85
C PRO A 150 11.68 -1.18 -2.11
N GLN A 151 12.65 -2.00 -2.51
CA GLN A 151 12.50 -3.05 -3.52
C GLN A 151 12.62 -4.43 -2.87
N SER A 152 11.80 -5.37 -3.31
CA SER A 152 11.89 -6.76 -2.87
C SER A 152 12.89 -7.55 -3.71
N TYR A 153 13.70 -8.37 -3.06
CA TYR A 153 14.50 -9.40 -3.73
C TYR A 153 13.67 -10.61 -4.20
N THR A 154 12.44 -10.73 -3.70
CA THR A 154 11.62 -11.93 -3.85
C THR A 154 10.31 -11.68 -4.58
N ASP A 155 10.17 -10.53 -5.24
CA ASP A 155 8.93 -10.11 -5.91
C ASP A 155 7.70 -10.10 -4.98
N SER A 156 7.88 -9.82 -3.69
CA SER A 156 6.79 -9.82 -2.70
C SER A 156 6.10 -8.47 -2.51
N ILE A 157 6.71 -7.37 -2.95
CA ILE A 157 6.14 -6.02 -2.85
C ILE A 157 5.24 -5.72 -4.04
N LEU A 158 4.02 -5.18 -3.78
CA LEU A 158 3.11 -4.75 -4.83
C LEU A 158 3.70 -3.56 -5.62
N PRO A 159 3.79 -3.62 -6.97
CA PRO A 159 4.26 -2.52 -7.81
C PRO A 159 3.18 -1.43 -7.92
N SER A 160 2.96 -0.68 -6.86
CA SER A 160 1.92 0.33 -6.70
C SER A 160 2.02 1.45 -7.74
N ILE A 161 0.88 1.83 -8.33
CA ILE A 161 0.78 3.01 -9.21
C ILE A 161 1.09 4.29 -8.42
N THR A 162 0.53 4.43 -7.21
CA THR A 162 0.79 5.59 -6.33
C THR A 162 2.28 5.73 -6.04
N ARG A 163 2.97 4.64 -5.67
CA ARG A 163 4.42 4.64 -5.45
C ARG A 163 5.19 5.14 -6.66
N ARG A 164 4.87 4.64 -7.85
CA ARG A 164 5.51 5.06 -9.11
C ARG A 164 5.23 6.53 -9.44
N SER A 165 4.00 6.99 -9.24
CA SER A 165 3.62 8.38 -9.44
C SER A 165 4.37 9.31 -8.49
N LEU A 166 4.47 8.94 -7.20
CA LEU A 166 5.20 9.72 -6.21
C LEU A 166 6.72 9.76 -6.50
N ALA A 167 7.30 8.67 -6.99
CA ALA A 167 8.69 8.66 -7.48
C ALA A 167 8.90 9.66 -8.63
N THR A 168 7.97 9.72 -9.58
CA THR A 168 7.99 10.70 -10.68
C THR A 168 7.83 12.13 -10.17
N VAL A 169 6.86 12.38 -9.29
CA VAL A 169 6.64 13.71 -8.67
C VAL A 169 7.89 14.17 -7.92
N ALA A 170 8.47 13.31 -7.08
CA ALA A 170 9.67 13.62 -6.33
C ALA A 170 10.84 14.00 -7.24
N LYS A 171 11.06 13.22 -8.30
CA LYS A 171 12.15 13.46 -9.24
C LYS A 171 11.91 14.68 -10.12
N ASP A 172 10.75 14.75 -10.80
CA ASP A 172 10.52 15.66 -11.91
C ASP A 172 9.96 17.01 -11.46
N LEU A 173 9.24 17.06 -10.33
CA LEU A 173 8.64 18.29 -9.81
C LEU A 173 9.36 18.84 -8.58
N LEU A 174 9.88 17.98 -7.69
CA LEU A 174 10.57 18.42 -6.48
C LEU A 174 12.10 18.39 -6.62
N GLY A 175 12.64 17.89 -7.75
CA GLY A 175 14.08 17.82 -7.99
C GLY A 175 14.83 16.88 -7.04
N MET A 176 14.13 15.96 -6.37
CA MET A 176 14.73 15.04 -5.44
C MET A 176 15.48 13.93 -6.17
N LYS A 177 16.56 13.45 -5.57
CA LYS A 177 17.14 12.17 -5.95
C LYS A 177 16.21 11.04 -5.51
N VAL A 178 15.92 10.10 -6.40
CA VAL A 178 15.08 8.93 -6.11
C VAL A 178 15.90 7.67 -6.32
N VAL A 179 15.89 6.78 -5.34
CA VAL A 179 16.60 5.50 -5.37
C VAL A 179 15.65 4.38 -4.99
N GLU A 180 15.50 3.40 -5.88
CA GLU A 180 14.79 2.16 -5.58
C GLU A 180 15.82 1.08 -5.24
N ARG A 181 15.79 0.57 -4.02
CA ARG A 181 16.71 -0.47 -3.54
C ARG A 181 16.09 -1.25 -2.38
N PRO A 182 16.61 -2.42 -2.07
CA PRO A 182 16.29 -3.05 -0.78
C PRO A 182 16.69 -2.16 0.38
N VAL A 183 15.81 -2.08 1.38
CA VAL A 183 16.02 -1.30 2.60
C VAL A 183 16.12 -2.27 3.76
N ARG A 184 17.25 -2.26 4.45
CA ARG A 184 17.43 -3.11 5.62
C ARG A 184 16.69 -2.54 6.83
N PHE A 185 16.15 -3.40 7.66
CA PHE A 185 15.48 -2.95 8.90
C PHE A 185 16.46 -2.27 9.88
N ASP A 186 17.70 -2.72 9.90
CA ASP A 186 18.74 -2.17 10.80
C ASP A 186 19.32 -0.82 10.34
N GLU A 187 18.97 -0.33 9.13
CA GLU A 187 19.35 1.01 8.66
C GLU A 187 18.24 2.07 8.84
N LEU A 188 17.08 1.70 9.38
CA LEU A 188 15.93 2.62 9.45
C LEU A 188 16.19 3.89 10.27
N ASP A 189 17.10 3.87 11.22
CA ASP A 189 17.53 5.03 12.03
C ASP A 189 18.36 6.07 11.24
N GLN A 190 18.75 5.74 10.01
CA GLN A 190 19.45 6.67 9.11
C GLN A 190 18.48 7.56 8.33
N PHE A 191 17.19 7.22 8.28
CA PHE A 191 16.18 8.01 7.60
C PHE A 191 15.57 9.07 8.52
N VAL A 192 15.28 10.24 7.95
CA VAL A 192 14.68 11.37 8.65
C VAL A 192 13.17 11.42 8.48
N GLU A 193 12.63 10.78 7.44
CA GLU A 193 11.19 10.64 7.25
C GLU A 193 10.83 9.24 6.77
N CYS A 194 9.65 8.80 7.16
CA CYS A 194 9.02 7.59 6.68
C CYS A 194 7.56 7.88 6.35
N GLY A 195 7.08 7.32 5.25
CA GLY A 195 5.68 7.38 4.86
C GLY A 195 5.20 6.06 4.28
N MET A 196 3.90 5.83 4.37
CA MET A 196 3.20 4.78 3.64
C MET A 196 2.41 5.41 2.50
N CYS A 197 2.42 4.80 1.31
CA CYS A 197 1.66 5.31 0.19
C CYS A 197 0.70 4.29 -0.41
N GLY A 198 -0.47 4.77 -0.82
CA GLY A 198 -1.51 3.97 -1.44
C GLY A 198 -2.62 4.81 -2.07
N THR A 199 -3.53 4.18 -2.78
CA THR A 199 -4.59 4.87 -3.53
C THR A 199 -5.52 5.69 -2.63
N ALA A 200 -5.85 5.20 -1.43
CA ALA A 200 -6.83 5.85 -0.55
C ALA A 200 -6.25 7.07 0.16
N ALA A 201 -5.06 6.92 0.77
CA ALA A 201 -4.46 7.95 1.62
C ALA A 201 -3.43 8.83 0.90
N VAL A 202 -3.03 8.47 -0.32
CA VAL A 202 -1.89 9.02 -1.06
C VAL A 202 -0.59 8.80 -0.29
N ILE A 203 -0.33 9.58 0.77
CA ILE A 203 0.77 9.37 1.74
C ILE A 203 0.20 9.44 3.15
N SER A 204 0.59 8.47 3.98
CA SER A 204 0.38 8.48 5.44
C SER A 204 1.75 8.60 6.11
N PRO A 205 2.06 9.72 6.74
CA PRO A 205 3.33 9.90 7.45
C PRO A 205 3.47 8.88 8.60
N VAL A 206 4.66 8.34 8.78
CA VAL A 206 4.98 7.41 9.86
C VAL A 206 5.94 8.11 10.83
N GLY A 207 5.50 8.33 12.06
CA GLY A 207 6.31 8.99 13.09
C GLY A 207 7.27 8.03 13.80
N LYS A 208 6.85 6.77 13.96
CA LYS A 208 7.71 5.74 14.56
C LYS A 208 7.34 4.32 14.16
N VAL A 209 8.33 3.44 14.24
CA VAL A 209 8.18 1.98 14.13
C VAL A 209 8.70 1.34 15.41
N VAL A 210 7.95 0.39 15.96
CA VAL A 210 8.27 -0.32 17.19
C VAL A 210 8.50 -1.80 16.93
N ASP A 211 9.64 -2.33 17.39
CA ASP A 211 9.98 -3.75 17.35
C ASP A 211 10.32 -4.21 18.78
N GLY A 212 9.35 -4.81 19.44
CA GLY A 212 9.46 -5.15 20.86
C GLY A 212 9.70 -3.92 21.73
N GLN A 213 10.89 -3.78 22.31
CA GLN A 213 11.28 -2.62 23.12
C GLN A 213 12.04 -1.56 22.32
N LYS A 214 12.41 -1.84 21.08
CA LYS A 214 13.14 -0.90 20.22
C LYS A 214 12.16 0.03 19.51
N GLU A 215 12.32 1.33 19.70
CA GLU A 215 11.62 2.35 18.93
C GLU A 215 12.57 2.97 17.91
N ILE A 216 12.12 3.09 16.68
CA ILE A 216 12.77 3.83 15.59
C ILE A 216 11.88 5.03 15.29
N VAL A 217 12.39 6.24 15.55
CA VAL A 217 11.65 7.49 15.41
C VAL A 217 12.14 8.26 14.19
N PHE A 218 11.23 8.75 13.36
CA PHE A 218 11.53 9.54 12.17
C PHE A 218 11.22 11.02 12.42
N GLY A 219 12.21 11.90 12.19
CA GLY A 219 12.05 13.35 12.35
C GLY A 219 11.53 13.76 13.72
N ALA A 220 10.41 14.48 13.75
CA ALA A 220 9.73 14.90 14.98
C ALA A 220 8.84 13.81 15.61
N GLY A 221 8.90 12.60 15.10
CA GLY A 221 8.11 11.48 15.62
C GLY A 221 6.62 11.69 15.46
N MET A 222 5.90 11.53 16.56
CA MET A 222 4.44 11.69 16.58
C MET A 222 3.97 13.15 16.71
N GLU A 223 4.87 14.12 16.86
CA GLU A 223 4.53 15.51 17.13
C GLU A 223 4.25 16.31 15.86
N ALA A 224 4.91 16.00 14.75
CA ALA A 224 4.75 16.72 13.49
C ALA A 224 5.04 15.85 12.27
N VAL A 225 4.41 16.20 11.16
CA VAL A 225 4.70 15.65 9.83
C VAL A 225 5.98 16.28 9.29
N GLY A 226 6.81 15.48 8.62
CA GLY A 226 8.01 15.97 7.94
C GLY A 226 7.68 16.84 6.72
N PRO A 227 8.67 17.58 6.19
CA PRO A 227 8.46 18.49 5.07
C PRO A 227 8.22 17.81 3.71
N VAL A 228 8.49 16.50 3.60
CA VAL A 228 8.36 15.76 2.33
C VAL A 228 7.15 14.83 2.33
N MET A 229 6.81 14.20 3.46
CA MET A 229 5.75 13.20 3.58
C MET A 229 4.37 13.77 3.93
#